data_ad2516a4ce18f08cc8706a7f1149987d
#
_entry.id   ad2516a4ce18f08cc8706a7f1149987d
#
_cell.length_a   1.000
_cell.length_b   1.000
_cell.length_c   1.000
_cell.angle_alpha   90.00
_cell.angle_beta   90.00
_cell.angle_gamma   90.00
#
_symmetry.space_group_name_H-M   'P 1'
#
loop_
_entity.id
_entity.type
_entity.pdbx_description
1 polymer ?
#
loop_
_entity_poly.entity_id
_entity_poly.type
_entity_poly.pdbx_seq_one_letter_code
_entity_poly.pdbx_strand_id
1 'polypeptide(L)'
;MANWARTDYRIEGNQKDLQEIYNLCKAFDNSERPVMEDGASKDWEGNIILALGIEKGESYLRGFIQSCELSDGLLCIEAEEAWGATDFRHLLEKHYNGMKVYYIVEEDGCEVYATNDIDGKYFAYHFIVASCVEGEDEYEEFKSEEEHEYDDDYISIHEFKFVA
;
A
#
# COMPACT_ATOMS: atom_id res chain seq x y z
N MET A 1 12.60 -14.16 -8.91
CA MET A 1 11.40 -14.21 -8.06
C MET A 1 11.22 -12.80 -7.54
N ALA A 2 10.02 -12.22 -7.54
CA ALA A 2 9.83 -10.89 -6.95
C ALA A 2 9.71 -11.05 -5.44
N ASN A 3 10.30 -10.12 -4.69
CA ASN A 3 9.94 -9.91 -3.31
C ASN A 3 8.63 -9.12 -3.27
N TRP A 4 7.70 -9.56 -2.46
CA TRP A 4 6.39 -8.93 -2.33
C TRP A 4 6.39 -8.05 -1.09
N ALA A 5 6.08 -6.79 -1.31
CA ALA A 5 5.92 -5.79 -0.26
C ALA A 5 4.44 -5.70 0.12
N ARG A 6 4.18 -5.55 1.41
CA ARG A 6 2.87 -5.12 1.88
C ARG A 6 2.78 -3.61 1.76
N THR A 7 1.74 -3.13 1.08
CA THR A 7 1.45 -1.71 0.97
C THR A 7 0.05 -1.41 1.49
N ASP A 8 -0.03 -0.49 2.43
CA ASP A 8 -1.29 0.05 2.94
C ASP A 8 -1.51 1.46 2.40
N TYR A 9 -2.65 1.69 1.78
CA TYR A 9 -3.07 2.97 1.23
C TYR A 9 -4.20 3.61 2.03
N ARG A 10 -4.13 4.92 2.21
CA ARG A 10 -5.22 5.77 2.73
C ARG A 10 -5.48 6.87 1.71
N ILE A 11 -6.67 6.86 1.12
CA ILE A 11 -6.99 7.69 -0.04
C ILE A 11 -8.07 8.69 0.34
N GLU A 12 -7.73 9.97 0.23
CA GLU A 12 -8.62 11.10 0.40
C GLU A 12 -9.05 11.66 -0.95
N GLY A 13 -10.31 12.04 -1.04
CA GLY A 13 -10.85 12.63 -2.28
C GLY A 13 -12.31 12.99 -2.09
N ASN A 14 -12.97 13.40 -3.17
CA ASN A 14 -14.40 13.59 -3.08
C ASN A 14 -15.13 12.24 -3.02
N GLN A 15 -16.26 12.21 -2.35
CA GLN A 15 -17.02 10.99 -2.06
C GLN A 15 -17.38 10.19 -3.32
N LYS A 16 -17.66 10.88 -4.43
CA LYS A 16 -18.02 10.23 -5.69
C LYS A 16 -16.87 9.44 -6.28
N ASP A 17 -15.65 10.02 -6.28
CA ASP A 17 -14.45 9.41 -6.86
C ASP A 17 -14.00 8.22 -5.99
N LEU A 18 -14.03 8.38 -4.66
CA LEU A 18 -13.74 7.27 -3.74
C LEU A 18 -14.73 6.11 -3.91
N GLN A 19 -16.02 6.42 -4.06
CA GLN A 19 -17.06 5.41 -4.29
C GLN A 19 -16.88 4.70 -5.64
N GLU A 20 -16.44 5.40 -6.67
CA GLU A 20 -16.14 4.81 -7.98
C GLU A 20 -15.02 3.79 -7.89
N ILE A 21 -13.90 4.13 -7.25
CA ILE A 21 -12.77 3.21 -7.04
C ILE A 21 -13.21 2.00 -6.21
N TYR A 22 -13.90 2.24 -5.09
CA TYR A 22 -14.42 1.19 -4.22
C TYR A 22 -15.33 0.21 -4.98
N ASN A 23 -16.26 0.72 -5.79
CA ASN A 23 -17.17 -0.11 -6.57
C ASN A 23 -16.41 -0.98 -7.59
N LEU A 24 -15.36 -0.44 -8.22
CA LEU A 24 -14.50 -1.20 -9.11
C LEU A 24 -13.76 -2.30 -8.37
N CYS A 25 -13.15 -2.01 -7.22
CA CYS A 25 -12.51 -3.01 -6.38
C CYS A 25 -13.47 -4.17 -6.08
N LYS A 26 -14.69 -3.87 -5.62
CA LYS A 26 -15.69 -4.90 -5.31
C LYS A 26 -16.17 -5.65 -6.54
N ALA A 27 -16.36 -4.98 -7.68
CA ALA A 27 -16.82 -5.63 -8.91
C ALA A 27 -15.79 -6.64 -9.45
N PHE A 28 -14.49 -6.34 -9.35
CA PHE A 28 -13.45 -7.29 -9.73
C PHE A 28 -13.31 -8.41 -8.70
N ASP A 29 -13.30 -8.10 -7.40
CA ASP A 29 -13.20 -9.11 -6.35
C ASP A 29 -14.33 -10.14 -6.42
N ASN A 30 -15.57 -9.69 -6.63
CA ASN A 30 -16.76 -10.54 -6.79
C ASN A 30 -16.86 -11.21 -8.17
N SER A 31 -15.91 -10.93 -9.08
CA SER A 31 -15.97 -11.41 -10.48
C SER A 31 -17.22 -10.96 -11.25
N GLU A 32 -17.78 -9.81 -10.88
CA GLU A 32 -18.90 -9.17 -11.57
C GLU A 32 -18.46 -8.41 -12.82
N ARG A 33 -17.15 -8.20 -12.95
CA ARG A 33 -16.52 -7.54 -14.10
C ARG A 33 -15.37 -8.41 -14.64
N PRO A 34 -15.23 -8.57 -15.97
CA PRO A 34 -14.09 -9.26 -16.53
C PRO A 34 -12.80 -8.46 -16.32
N VAL A 35 -11.67 -9.16 -16.17
CA VAL A 35 -10.35 -8.54 -16.12
C VAL A 35 -10.09 -7.70 -17.38
N MET A 36 -9.29 -6.66 -17.23
CA MET A 36 -9.08 -5.67 -18.28
C MET A 36 -7.97 -6.05 -19.27
N GLU A 37 -7.13 -7.04 -18.92
CA GLU A 37 -6.10 -7.61 -19.78
C GLU A 37 -6.16 -9.14 -19.76
N ASP A 38 -5.90 -9.78 -20.90
CA ASP A 38 -5.87 -11.23 -21.00
C ASP A 38 -4.78 -11.82 -20.09
N GLY A 39 -5.19 -12.78 -19.27
CA GLY A 39 -4.29 -13.45 -18.32
C GLY A 39 -4.01 -12.67 -17.04
N ALA A 40 -4.59 -11.50 -16.86
CA ALA A 40 -4.51 -10.79 -15.59
C ALA A 40 -5.32 -11.49 -14.49
N SER A 41 -4.87 -11.35 -13.23
CA SER A 41 -5.65 -11.77 -12.07
C SER A 41 -6.77 -10.77 -11.79
N LYS A 42 -7.87 -11.21 -11.18
CA LYS A 42 -9.00 -10.33 -10.82
C LYS A 42 -8.63 -9.23 -9.83
N ASP A 43 -7.69 -9.51 -8.96
CA ASP A 43 -7.15 -8.63 -7.92
C ASP A 43 -6.00 -7.73 -8.40
N TRP A 44 -5.56 -7.87 -9.64
CA TRP A 44 -4.51 -7.01 -10.19
C TRP A 44 -4.95 -5.53 -10.20
N GLU A 45 -4.15 -4.67 -9.57
CA GLU A 45 -4.41 -3.22 -9.44
C GLU A 45 -4.62 -2.50 -10.79
N GLY A 46 -3.96 -2.98 -11.85
CA GLY A 46 -4.13 -2.46 -13.20
C GLY A 46 -5.55 -2.57 -13.74
N ASN A 47 -6.36 -3.51 -13.24
CA ASN A 47 -7.78 -3.59 -13.60
C ASN A 47 -8.53 -2.31 -13.23
N ILE A 48 -8.25 -1.74 -12.06
CA ILE A 48 -8.86 -0.49 -11.59
C ILE A 48 -8.44 0.66 -12.51
N ILE A 49 -7.16 0.79 -12.77
CA ILE A 49 -6.57 1.85 -13.62
C ILE A 49 -7.19 1.83 -15.02
N LEU A 50 -7.22 0.67 -15.66
CA LEU A 50 -7.79 0.52 -17.00
C LEU A 50 -9.30 0.72 -17.03
N ALA A 51 -10.02 0.28 -16.00
CA ALA A 51 -11.47 0.45 -15.90
C ALA A 51 -11.90 1.90 -15.70
N LEU A 52 -11.03 2.73 -15.11
CA LEU A 52 -11.18 4.19 -15.02
C LEU A 52 -10.85 4.91 -16.32
N GLY A 53 -10.40 4.18 -17.35
CA GLY A 53 -9.97 4.77 -18.63
C GLY A 53 -8.61 5.46 -18.56
N ILE A 54 -7.80 5.14 -17.56
CA ILE A 54 -6.46 5.68 -17.41
C ILE A 54 -5.50 4.86 -18.27
N GLU A 55 -4.75 5.55 -19.14
CA GLU A 55 -3.69 4.90 -19.90
C GLU A 55 -2.51 4.58 -18.99
N LYS A 56 -2.20 3.29 -18.79
CA LYS A 56 -1.09 2.88 -17.94
C LYS A 56 0.30 3.23 -18.53
N GLY A 57 0.42 3.29 -19.88
CA GLY A 57 1.70 3.54 -20.55
C GLY A 57 2.80 2.58 -20.06
N GLU A 58 3.94 3.15 -19.66
CA GLU A 58 5.08 2.42 -19.10
C GLU A 58 5.04 2.35 -17.56
N SER A 59 3.91 2.73 -16.92
CA SER A 59 3.78 2.72 -15.46
C SER A 59 3.92 1.31 -14.91
N TYR A 60 4.63 1.23 -13.78
CA TYR A 60 4.85 -0.01 -13.07
C TYR A 60 3.63 -0.36 -12.22
N LEU A 61 2.87 -1.34 -12.67
CA LEU A 61 1.65 -1.85 -12.02
C LEU A 61 1.80 -3.34 -11.80
N ARG A 62 2.56 -3.72 -10.78
CA ARG A 62 2.79 -5.10 -10.42
C ARG A 62 2.38 -5.35 -8.98
N GLY A 63 1.09 -5.13 -8.72
CA GLY A 63 0.48 -5.29 -7.42
C GLY A 63 -0.89 -5.97 -7.50
N PHE A 64 -1.29 -6.54 -6.37
CA PHE A 64 -2.55 -7.26 -6.18
C PHE A 64 -3.27 -6.69 -4.96
N ILE A 65 -4.51 -6.23 -5.16
CA ILE A 65 -5.36 -5.70 -4.10
C ILE A 65 -5.87 -6.84 -3.23
N GLN A 66 -5.54 -6.83 -1.95
CA GLN A 66 -5.94 -7.83 -0.98
C GLN A 66 -7.25 -7.44 -0.28
N SER A 67 -7.38 -6.16 0.05
CA SER A 67 -8.60 -5.62 0.64
C SER A 67 -8.91 -4.21 0.14
N CYS A 68 -10.18 -3.82 0.19
CA CYS A 68 -10.63 -2.49 -0.16
C CYS A 68 -11.87 -2.14 0.67
N GLU A 69 -11.77 -1.09 1.46
CA GLU A 69 -12.83 -0.63 2.36
C GLU A 69 -13.05 0.88 2.22
N LEU A 70 -14.31 1.31 2.20
CA LEU A 70 -14.69 2.71 2.20
C LEU A 70 -15.52 3.02 3.45
N SER A 71 -14.98 3.83 4.34
CA SER A 71 -15.61 4.23 5.58
C SER A 71 -15.31 5.69 5.90
N ASP A 72 -16.33 6.42 6.38
CA ASP A 72 -16.22 7.81 6.84
C ASP A 72 -15.52 8.76 5.85
N GLY A 73 -15.67 8.50 4.54
CA GLY A 73 -15.07 9.34 3.50
C GLY A 73 -13.59 9.08 3.26
N LEU A 74 -13.04 7.99 3.79
CA LEU A 74 -11.68 7.51 3.56
C LEU A 74 -11.75 6.15 2.86
N LEU A 75 -10.99 5.99 1.78
CA LEU A 75 -10.80 4.70 1.12
C LEU A 75 -9.48 4.09 1.59
N CYS A 76 -9.58 2.89 2.14
CA CYS A 76 -8.47 2.08 2.61
C CYS A 76 -8.25 0.91 1.65
N ILE A 77 -7.03 0.73 1.17
CA ILE A 77 -6.64 -0.40 0.31
C ILE A 77 -5.40 -1.05 0.91
N GLU A 78 -5.42 -2.36 1.02
CA GLU A 78 -4.24 -3.18 1.29
C GLU A 78 -3.84 -3.89 0.00
N ALA A 79 -2.56 -3.89 -0.32
CA ALA A 79 -2.03 -4.51 -1.53
C ALA A 79 -0.72 -5.24 -1.26
N GLU A 80 -0.45 -6.27 -2.08
CA GLU A 80 0.88 -6.86 -2.23
C GLU A 80 1.49 -6.37 -3.54
N GLU A 81 2.62 -5.69 -3.47
CA GLU A 81 3.27 -5.05 -4.61
C GLU A 81 4.72 -5.54 -4.74
N ALA A 82 5.16 -5.77 -5.98
CA ALA A 82 6.50 -6.28 -6.20
C ALA A 82 7.55 -5.19 -5.96
N TRP A 83 8.51 -5.45 -5.08
CA TRP A 83 9.67 -4.59 -4.78
C TRP A 83 9.36 -3.26 -4.08
N GLY A 84 8.13 -2.99 -3.72
CA GLY A 84 7.71 -1.74 -3.09
C GLY A 84 6.48 -1.14 -3.75
N ALA A 85 6.06 0.05 -3.28
CA ALA A 85 4.87 0.72 -3.80
C ALA A 85 4.96 0.99 -5.31
N THR A 86 3.88 0.66 -6.02
CA THR A 86 3.78 0.80 -7.49
C THR A 86 3.34 2.21 -7.91
N ASP A 87 3.20 2.42 -9.24
CA ASP A 87 2.67 3.67 -9.79
C ASP A 87 1.15 3.82 -9.63
N PHE A 88 0.48 2.85 -9.04
CA PHE A 88 -0.97 2.87 -8.81
C PHE A 88 -1.43 4.18 -8.16
N ARG A 89 -0.76 4.60 -7.08
CA ARG A 89 -1.05 5.86 -6.36
C ARG A 89 -0.93 7.09 -7.25
N HIS A 90 0.14 7.20 -8.02
CA HIS A 90 0.41 8.35 -8.87
C HIS A 90 -0.60 8.48 -10.02
N LEU A 91 -1.04 7.35 -10.58
CA LEU A 91 -2.04 7.32 -11.62
C LEU A 91 -3.40 7.80 -11.10
N LEU A 92 -3.80 7.40 -9.88
CA LEU A 92 -5.02 7.88 -9.23
C LEU A 92 -4.96 9.38 -8.94
N GLU A 93 -3.87 9.86 -8.33
CA GLU A 93 -3.69 11.29 -8.03
C GLU A 93 -3.68 12.18 -9.28
N LYS A 94 -3.10 11.67 -10.37
CA LYS A 94 -3.09 12.38 -11.64
C LYS A 94 -4.47 12.43 -12.30
N HIS A 95 -5.26 11.38 -12.14
CA HIS A 95 -6.58 11.25 -12.77
C HIS A 95 -7.63 12.09 -12.04
N TYR A 96 -7.65 12.05 -10.72
CA TYR A 96 -8.65 12.74 -9.91
C TYR A 96 -8.11 14.03 -9.31
N ASN A 97 -8.76 15.14 -9.62
CA ASN A 97 -8.36 16.44 -9.11
C ASN A 97 -8.57 16.54 -7.59
N GLY A 98 -7.50 16.78 -6.86
CA GLY A 98 -7.52 16.95 -5.40
C GLY A 98 -7.53 15.64 -4.61
N MET A 99 -7.40 14.50 -5.27
CA MET A 99 -7.15 13.22 -4.60
C MET A 99 -5.76 13.21 -3.99
N LYS A 100 -5.65 12.63 -2.80
CA LYS A 100 -4.37 12.36 -2.12
C LYS A 100 -4.30 10.92 -1.71
N VAL A 101 -3.21 10.28 -2.07
CA VAL A 101 -2.95 8.88 -1.76
C VAL A 101 -1.77 8.79 -0.80
N TYR A 102 -2.07 8.56 0.48
CA TYR A 102 -1.07 8.26 1.49
C TYR A 102 -0.77 6.76 1.47
N TYR A 103 0.47 6.40 1.71
CA TYR A 103 0.86 4.99 1.76
C TYR A 103 1.97 4.74 2.79
N ILE A 104 2.03 3.51 3.23
CA ILE A 104 3.17 2.90 3.89
C ILE A 104 3.46 1.57 3.20
N VAL A 105 4.72 1.26 2.96
CA VAL A 105 5.17 0.02 2.31
C VAL A 105 6.27 -0.64 3.11
N GLU A 106 6.18 -1.96 3.24
CA GLU A 106 7.10 -2.80 3.98
C GLU A 106 7.50 -4.02 3.14
N GLU A 107 8.81 -4.24 3.00
CA GLU A 107 9.37 -5.44 2.39
C GLU A 107 10.70 -5.79 3.08
N ASP A 108 10.71 -6.86 3.84
CA ASP A 108 11.82 -7.24 4.72
C ASP A 108 13.02 -7.79 3.98
N GLY A 109 12.80 -8.52 2.88
CA GLY A 109 13.87 -9.21 2.15
C GLY A 109 14.85 -8.27 1.44
N CYS A 110 14.42 -7.06 1.06
CA CYS A 110 15.24 -6.00 0.47
C CYS A 110 15.29 -4.74 1.34
N GLU A 111 14.81 -4.82 2.58
CA GLU A 111 14.80 -3.69 3.52
C GLU A 111 14.11 -2.43 2.93
N VAL A 112 12.95 -2.63 2.28
CA VAL A 112 12.17 -1.53 1.72
C VAL A 112 11.11 -1.11 2.73
N TYR A 113 11.34 0.03 3.36
CA TYR A 113 10.42 0.67 4.30
C TYR A 113 10.25 2.12 3.86
N ALA A 114 9.05 2.49 3.39
CA ALA A 114 8.80 3.82 2.87
C ALA A 114 7.36 4.29 3.11
N THR A 115 7.20 5.58 3.27
CA THR A 115 5.90 6.26 3.40
C THR A 115 5.99 7.66 2.80
N ASN A 116 4.86 8.21 2.35
CA ASN A 116 4.73 9.64 2.02
C ASN A 116 3.97 10.43 3.10
N ASP A 117 3.56 9.79 4.18
CA ASP A 117 2.83 10.41 5.29
C ASP A 117 3.77 11.07 6.30
N ILE A 118 4.42 12.15 5.88
CA ILE A 118 5.43 12.87 6.69
C ILE A 118 4.89 13.33 8.04
N ASP A 119 3.62 13.73 8.07
CA ASP A 119 3.00 14.28 9.28
C ASP A 119 2.43 13.18 10.21
N GLY A 120 2.50 11.90 9.80
CA GLY A 120 1.96 10.79 10.55
C GLY A 120 0.43 10.85 10.72
N LYS A 121 -0.27 11.33 9.69
CA LYS A 121 -1.72 11.50 9.71
C LYS A 121 -2.47 10.17 9.82
N TYR A 122 -1.97 9.17 9.10
CA TYR A 122 -2.54 7.82 9.01
C TYR A 122 -1.55 6.76 9.48
N PHE A 123 -0.25 6.97 9.24
CA PHE A 123 0.83 6.06 9.54
C PHE A 123 1.79 6.74 10.49
N ALA A 124 1.51 6.59 11.78
CA ALA A 124 2.28 7.27 12.82
C ALA A 124 3.64 6.61 13.13
N TYR A 125 3.92 5.46 12.52
CA TYR A 125 5.11 4.67 12.77
C TYR A 125 6.25 5.10 11.86
N HIS A 126 7.41 5.36 12.46
CA HIS A 126 8.63 5.72 11.74
C HIS A 126 9.69 4.64 11.78
N PHE A 127 9.50 3.63 12.66
CA PHE A 127 10.44 2.54 12.87
C PHE A 127 9.71 1.21 13.02
N ILE A 128 10.30 0.17 12.47
CA ILE A 128 9.96 -1.21 12.81
C ILE A 128 11.12 -1.78 13.60
N VAL A 129 10.81 -2.42 14.71
CA VAL A 129 11.78 -3.18 15.49
C VAL A 129 11.46 -4.65 15.34
N ALA A 130 12.38 -5.41 14.76
CA ALA A 130 12.29 -6.85 14.70
C ALA A 130 13.15 -7.45 15.81
N SER A 131 12.55 -8.22 16.70
CA SER A 131 13.27 -9.02 17.68
C SER A 131 13.21 -10.50 17.30
N CYS A 132 14.35 -11.18 17.33
CA CYS A 132 14.44 -12.61 17.07
C CYS A 132 14.81 -13.30 18.38
N VAL A 133 13.87 -13.99 19.01
CA VAL A 133 14.10 -14.81 20.20
C VAL A 133 13.86 -16.27 19.83
N GLU A 134 14.94 -17.08 19.78
CA GLU A 134 14.92 -18.55 19.63
C GLU A 134 13.82 -19.11 18.68
N GLY A 135 13.69 -18.53 17.46
CA GLY A 135 12.84 -19.06 16.38
C GLY A 135 11.44 -18.46 16.29
N GLU A 136 11.14 -17.42 17.04
CA GLU A 136 9.95 -16.58 16.86
C GLU A 136 10.40 -15.16 16.53
N ASP A 137 9.97 -14.64 15.36
CA ASP A 137 10.17 -13.25 14.98
C ASP A 137 9.00 -12.43 15.50
N GLU A 138 9.25 -11.55 16.45
CA GLU A 138 8.26 -10.57 16.91
C GLU A 138 8.58 -9.22 16.28
N TYR A 139 7.57 -8.61 15.64
CA TYR A 139 7.63 -7.27 15.06
C TYR A 139 6.83 -6.31 15.92
N GLU A 140 7.48 -5.22 16.34
CA GLU A 140 6.82 -4.13 17.05
C GLU A 140 7.03 -2.81 16.30
N GLU A 141 5.97 -2.02 16.19
CA GLU A 141 5.96 -0.73 15.49
C GLU A 141 6.05 0.42 16.51
N PHE A 142 7.02 1.32 16.33
CA PHE A 142 7.28 2.43 17.21
C PHE A 142 7.32 3.76 16.48
N LYS A 143 6.93 4.83 17.18
CA LYS A 143 7.02 6.20 16.63
C LYS A 143 8.43 6.76 16.64
N SER A 144 9.28 6.28 17.54
CA SER A 144 10.70 6.65 17.66
C SER A 144 11.49 5.58 18.36
N GLU A 145 12.82 5.60 18.21
CA GLU A 145 13.73 4.70 18.93
C GLU A 145 13.63 4.86 20.45
N GLU A 146 13.29 6.08 20.93
CA GLU A 146 13.18 6.38 22.37
C GLU A 146 11.98 5.71 23.04
N GLU A 147 11.01 5.21 22.28
CA GLU A 147 9.84 4.52 22.81
C GLU A 147 10.08 3.04 23.05
N HIS A 148 11.27 2.53 22.72
CA HIS A 148 11.62 1.12 22.83
C HIS A 148 12.73 0.90 23.89
N GLU A 149 12.49 -0.01 24.84
CA GLU A 149 13.53 -0.56 25.73
C GLU A 149 14.10 -1.83 25.08
N TYR A 150 15.36 -1.76 24.65
CA TYR A 150 16.06 -2.88 24.00
C TYR A 150 16.33 -4.01 24.99
N ASP A 151 15.87 -5.20 24.69
CA ASP A 151 16.31 -6.43 25.32
C ASP A 151 17.45 -7.06 24.48
N ASP A 152 18.46 -7.64 25.12
CA ASP A 152 19.83 -7.79 24.60
C ASP A 152 20.03 -8.77 23.42
N ASP A 153 19.02 -9.42 22.87
CA ASP A 153 19.21 -10.46 21.84
C ASP A 153 18.54 -10.11 20.50
N TYR A 154 19.34 -9.62 19.54
CA TYR A 154 19.01 -9.41 18.11
C TYR A 154 17.81 -8.50 17.80
N ILE A 155 18.04 -7.21 17.88
CA ILE A 155 17.09 -6.20 17.41
C ILE A 155 17.62 -5.57 16.13
N SER A 156 16.83 -5.61 15.03
CA SER A 156 17.07 -4.78 13.85
C SER A 156 16.02 -3.67 13.81
N ILE A 157 16.49 -2.43 13.67
CA ILE A 157 15.63 -1.26 13.54
C ILE A 157 15.60 -0.84 12.09
N HIS A 158 14.39 -0.73 11.53
CA HIS A 158 14.18 -0.28 10.17
C HIS A 158 13.48 1.07 10.19
N GLU A 159 14.18 2.11 9.76
CA GLU A 159 13.63 3.46 9.62
C GLU A 159 12.85 3.58 8.32
N PHE A 160 11.61 4.07 8.39
CA PHE A 160 10.83 4.37 7.21
C PHE A 160 11.37 5.60 6.48
N LYS A 161 11.62 5.45 5.18
CA LYS A 161 12.04 6.55 4.31
C LYS A 161 10.82 7.32 3.80
N PHE A 162 10.87 8.64 3.88
CA PHE A 162 9.86 9.49 3.29
C PHE A 162 10.08 9.62 1.78
N VAL A 163 9.12 9.13 1.00
CA VAL A 163 9.14 9.14 -0.47
C VAL A 163 7.81 9.70 -0.98
N ALA A 164 7.88 10.91 -1.57
CA ALA A 164 6.72 11.61 -2.14
C ALA A 164 6.13 10.92 -3.36
#